data_17d4f89cd66c891276640686204685cb
#
_entry.id   17d4f89cd66c891276640686204685cb
#
_cell.length_a   1.000
_cell.length_b   1.000
_cell.length_c   1.000
_cell.angle_alpha   90.00
_cell.angle_beta   90.00
_cell.angle_gamma   90.00
#
_symmetry.space_group_name_H-M   'P 1'
#
loop_
_entity.id
_entity.type
_entity.pdbx_description
1 polymer ?
#
loop_
_entity_poly.entity_id
_entity_poly.type
_entity_poly.pdbx_seq_one_letter_code
_entity_poly.pdbx_strand_id
1 'polypeptide(L)'
;MAKKSNRYSYAPELVALGKAIRLVRLEIGLSQEALALSAEIDRSYVGGIERGEHNLALVNILKLARCLGLSGAQLMHRAGL
;
A
#
# COMPACT_ATOMS: atom_id res chain seq x y z
N MET A 1 2.15 19.62 11.74
CA MET A 1 1.94 19.15 11.54
C MET A 1 2.10 18.09 10.72
N ALA A 2 1.60 17.69 10.20
CA ALA A 2 1.63 16.57 9.36
C ALA A 2 2.93 16.32 8.71
N LYS A 3 3.84 17.15 8.98
CA LYS A 3 5.12 17.01 8.40
C LYS A 3 5.87 15.81 8.82
N LYS A 4 5.51 15.23 9.96
CA LYS A 4 6.21 14.09 10.42
C LYS A 4 6.13 12.93 9.49
N SER A 5 5.00 12.72 8.84
CA SER A 5 4.85 11.59 7.96
C SER A 5 5.69 11.74 6.70
N ASN A 6 6.17 12.95 6.42
CA ASN A 6 6.97 13.18 5.23
C ASN A 6 8.42 12.80 5.39
N ARG A 7 8.85 12.53 6.62
CA ARG A 7 10.24 12.22 6.88
C ARG A 7 10.73 11.01 6.09
N TYR A 8 9.87 10.01 5.92
CA TYR A 8 10.23 8.79 5.23
C TYR A 8 9.56 8.67 3.86
N SER A 9 8.92 9.75 3.39
CA SER A 9 8.30 9.73 2.07
C SER A 9 9.31 9.32 1.03
N TYR A 10 8.90 8.42 0.17
CA TYR A 10 9.73 7.88 -0.92
C TYR A 10 10.96 7.10 -0.45
N ALA A 11 10.99 6.67 0.81
CA ALA A 11 12.01 5.72 1.22
C ALA A 11 11.93 4.50 0.30
N PRO A 12 13.08 3.88 -0.04
CA PRO A 12 13.06 2.75 -0.98
C PRO A 12 12.10 1.64 -0.60
N GLU A 13 11.97 1.36 0.69
CA GLU A 13 11.05 0.32 1.17
C GLU A 13 9.61 0.70 0.88
N LEU A 14 9.26 1.98 1.05
CA LEU A 14 7.89 2.43 0.80
C LEU A 14 7.58 2.44 -0.68
N VAL A 15 8.54 2.81 -1.51
CA VAL A 15 8.38 2.77 -2.95
C VAL A 15 8.19 1.33 -3.40
N ALA A 16 9.00 0.41 -2.88
CA ALA A 16 8.90 -1.01 -3.23
C ALA A 16 7.56 -1.60 -2.81
N LEU A 17 7.12 -1.29 -1.59
CA LEU A 17 5.83 -1.77 -1.10
C LEU A 17 4.68 -1.21 -1.93
N GLY A 18 4.74 0.08 -2.25
CA GLY A 18 3.70 0.72 -3.06
C GLY A 18 3.59 0.10 -4.44
N LYS A 19 4.73 -0.20 -5.07
CA LYS A 19 4.75 -0.86 -6.37
C LYS A 19 4.14 -2.26 -6.28
N ALA A 20 4.46 -3.00 -5.23
CA ALA A 20 3.90 -4.34 -5.07
C ALA A 20 2.39 -4.29 -4.92
N ILE A 21 1.89 -3.36 -4.12
CA ILE A 21 0.46 -3.19 -3.93
C ILE A 21 -0.21 -2.88 -5.27
N ARG A 22 0.37 -1.96 -6.03
CA ARG A 22 -0.20 -1.59 -7.32
C ARG A 22 -0.20 -2.77 -8.30
N LEU A 23 0.89 -3.51 -8.37
CA LEU A 23 0.98 -4.64 -9.30
C LEU A 23 -0.04 -5.73 -8.96
N VAL A 24 -0.15 -6.09 -7.68
CA VAL A 24 -1.12 -7.11 -7.28
C VAL A 24 -2.54 -6.61 -7.54
N ARG A 25 -2.80 -5.34 -7.23
CA ARG A 25 -4.11 -4.74 -7.48
C ARG A 25 -4.50 -4.88 -8.96
N LEU A 26 -3.56 -4.56 -9.84
CA LEU A 26 -3.80 -4.66 -11.28
C LEU A 26 -3.96 -6.11 -11.73
N GLU A 27 -3.18 -7.03 -11.14
CA GLU A 27 -3.28 -8.45 -11.46
C GLU A 27 -4.68 -9.00 -11.19
N ILE A 28 -5.30 -8.56 -10.10
CA ILE A 28 -6.62 -9.05 -9.73
C ILE A 28 -7.75 -8.16 -10.25
N GLY A 29 -7.40 -7.14 -11.03
CA GLY A 29 -8.41 -6.33 -11.71
C GLY A 29 -9.11 -5.30 -10.86
N LEU A 30 -8.50 -4.86 -9.75
CA LEU A 30 -9.13 -3.85 -8.91
C LEU A 30 -8.66 -2.46 -9.28
N SER A 31 -9.59 -1.49 -9.23
CA SER A 31 -9.23 -0.08 -9.31
C SER A 31 -8.72 0.39 -7.95
N GLN A 32 -8.06 1.55 -7.92
CA GLN A 32 -7.68 2.15 -6.65
C GLN A 32 -8.90 2.40 -5.77
N GLU A 33 -9.99 2.83 -6.39
CA GLU A 33 -11.23 3.11 -5.67
C GLU A 33 -11.80 1.84 -5.04
N ALA A 34 -11.78 0.73 -5.78
CA ALA A 34 -12.29 -0.54 -5.27
C ALA A 34 -11.43 -1.04 -4.10
N LEU A 35 -10.12 -0.92 -4.21
CA LEU A 35 -9.24 -1.32 -3.11
C LEU A 35 -9.47 -0.43 -1.89
N ALA A 36 -9.62 0.87 -2.10
CA ALA A 36 -9.86 1.80 -1.00
C ALA A 36 -11.15 1.47 -0.28
N LEU A 37 -12.21 1.18 -1.04
CA LEU A 37 -13.50 0.83 -0.46
C LEU A 37 -13.39 -0.46 0.36
N SER A 38 -12.73 -1.47 -0.19
CA SER A 38 -12.55 -2.75 0.49
C SER A 38 -11.74 -2.60 1.77
N ALA A 39 -10.72 -1.76 1.75
CA ALA A 39 -9.84 -1.54 2.90
C ALA A 39 -10.37 -0.46 3.83
N GLU A 40 -11.47 0.21 3.47
CA GLU A 40 -12.06 1.29 4.27
C GLU A 40 -11.09 2.45 4.51
N ILE A 41 -10.41 2.84 3.45
CA ILE A 41 -9.51 4.01 3.48
C ILE A 41 -9.81 4.88 2.26
N ASP A 42 -9.33 6.12 2.28
CA ASP A 42 -9.54 7.04 1.17
C ASP A 42 -8.80 6.60 -0.08
N ARG A 43 -9.43 6.82 -1.25
CA ARG A 43 -8.78 6.51 -2.51
C ARG A 43 -7.49 7.31 -2.69
N SER A 44 -7.49 8.57 -2.29
CA SER A 44 -6.27 9.38 -2.41
C SER A 44 -5.14 8.83 -1.56
N TYR A 45 -5.48 8.20 -0.43
CA TYR A 45 -4.49 7.56 0.42
C TYR A 45 -3.90 6.33 -0.28
N VAL A 46 -4.75 5.53 -0.94
CA VAL A 46 -4.27 4.39 -1.72
C VAL A 46 -3.28 4.87 -2.79
N GLY A 47 -3.64 5.94 -3.51
CA GLY A 47 -2.76 6.50 -4.52
C GLY A 47 -1.42 6.91 -3.95
N GLY A 48 -1.43 7.58 -2.80
CA GLY A 48 -0.21 7.99 -2.14
C GLY A 48 0.64 6.81 -1.70
N ILE A 49 -0.01 5.75 -1.17
CA ILE A 49 0.68 4.53 -0.79
C ILE A 49 1.39 3.92 -1.99
N GLU A 50 0.69 3.84 -3.12
CA GLU A 50 1.27 3.23 -4.32
C GLU A 50 2.44 4.03 -4.87
N ARG A 51 2.47 5.34 -4.58
CA ARG A 51 3.59 6.18 -4.99
C ARG A 51 4.76 6.19 -4.00
N GLY A 52 4.60 5.55 -2.83
CA GLY A 52 5.64 5.49 -1.82
C GLY A 52 5.67 6.70 -0.90
N GLU A 53 4.57 7.45 -0.83
CA GLU A 53 4.52 8.69 -0.07
C GLU A 53 4.33 8.50 1.43
N HIS A 54 3.71 7.40 1.84
CA HIS A 54 3.28 7.23 3.22
C HIS A 54 4.01 6.12 3.93
N ASN A 55 4.41 6.40 5.16
CA ASN A 55 4.97 5.40 6.06
C ASN A 55 3.80 4.69 6.74
N LEU A 56 3.47 3.50 6.23
CA LEU A 56 2.26 2.80 6.64
C LEU A 56 2.41 2.14 7.98
N ALA A 57 1.35 2.23 8.79
CA ALA A 57 1.26 1.42 9.98
C ALA A 57 1.09 -0.04 9.59
N LEU A 58 1.61 -0.93 10.42
CA LEU A 58 1.52 -2.36 10.17
C LEU A 58 0.08 -2.83 9.95
N VAL A 59 -0.85 -2.29 10.74
CA VAL A 59 -2.26 -2.67 10.62
C VAL A 59 -2.78 -2.38 9.21
N ASN A 60 -2.41 -1.24 8.65
CA ASN A 60 -2.85 -0.89 7.31
C ASN A 60 -2.21 -1.76 6.24
N ILE A 61 -0.94 -2.13 6.44
CA ILE A 61 -0.28 -3.05 5.52
C ILE A 61 -1.01 -4.39 5.50
N LEU A 62 -1.33 -4.93 6.67
CA LEU A 62 -2.02 -6.21 6.76
C LEU A 62 -3.42 -6.15 6.18
N LYS A 63 -4.09 -5.02 6.39
CA LYS A 63 -5.43 -4.81 5.87
C LYS A 63 -5.42 -4.80 4.34
N LEU A 64 -4.48 -4.06 3.76
CA LEU A 64 -4.34 -4.01 2.32
C LEU A 64 -3.97 -5.38 1.74
N ALA A 65 -3.05 -6.09 2.39
CA ALA A 65 -2.68 -7.42 1.95
C ALA A 65 -3.91 -8.34 1.88
N ARG A 66 -4.73 -8.33 2.94
CA ARG A 66 -5.94 -9.16 2.96
C ARG A 66 -6.88 -8.81 1.83
N CYS A 67 -7.06 -7.52 1.57
CA CYS A 67 -7.93 -7.09 0.47
C CYS A 67 -7.40 -7.54 -0.88
N LEU A 68 -6.10 -7.75 -0.98
CA LEU A 68 -5.45 -8.21 -2.20
C LEU A 68 -5.34 -9.75 -2.25
N GLY A 69 -5.87 -10.44 -1.25
CA GLY A 69 -5.81 -11.89 -1.21
C GLY A 69 -4.48 -12.47 -0.77
N LEU A 70 -3.67 -11.67 -0.06
CA LEU A 70 -2.35 -12.08 0.38
C LEU A 70 -2.23 -11.97 1.89
N SER A 71 -1.26 -12.70 2.45
CA SER A 71 -0.84 -12.42 3.81
C SER A 71 0.13 -11.23 3.78
N GLY A 72 0.36 -10.62 4.93
CA GLY A 72 1.37 -9.56 5.02
C GLY A 72 2.73 -10.03 4.57
N ALA A 73 3.12 -11.27 4.94
CA ALA A 73 4.40 -11.82 4.54
C ALA A 73 4.49 -11.99 3.02
N GLN A 74 3.39 -12.45 2.40
CA GLN A 74 3.37 -12.60 0.95
C GLN A 74 3.50 -11.26 0.25
N LEU A 75 2.82 -10.23 0.76
CA LEU A 75 2.92 -8.91 0.18
C LEU A 75 4.34 -8.36 0.31
N MET A 76 4.96 -8.53 1.47
CA MET A 76 6.33 -8.10 1.68
C MET A 76 7.28 -8.83 0.75
N HIS A 77 7.07 -10.13 0.58
CA HIS A 77 7.89 -10.90 -0.34
C HIS A 77 7.77 -10.39 -1.77
N ARG A 78 6.54 -10.08 -2.20
CA ARG A 78 6.31 -9.52 -3.53
C ARG A 78 7.03 -8.17 -3.69
N ALA A 79 7.21 -7.44 -2.61
CA ALA A 79 7.91 -6.16 -2.63
C ALA A 79 9.44 -6.32 -2.55
N GLY A 80 9.92 -7.54 -2.34
CA GLY A 80 11.35 -7.79 -2.18
C GLY A 80 11.83 -7.42 -0.78
N LEU A 81 10.94 -7.35 0.15
CA LEU A 81 11.23 -7.00 1.52
C LEU A 81 11.09 -8.24 2.43
#